data_f9eea401bee738db79fccd1f9aa3f720
#
_entry.id   f9eea401bee738db79fccd1f9aa3f720
#
_cell.length_a   1.000
_cell.length_b   1.000
_cell.length_c   1.000
_cell.angle_alpha   90.00
_cell.angle_beta   90.00
_cell.angle_gamma   90.00
#
_symmetry.space_group_name_H-M   'P 1'
#
loop_
_entity.id
_entity.type
_entity.pdbx_description
1 polymer ?
#
loop_
_entity_poly.entity_id
_entity_poly.type
_entity_poly.pdbx_seq_one_letter_code
_entity_poly.pdbx_strand_id
1 'polypeptide(L)'
;MAEKLKIISLGGLNEIGKNLTVYEYGGDIIVVDVGMGFPDDDMYGIDVVIPDVTYLIKNQNKIRGIFITHGHEDHIGALPYVLRSVNAPIYATRMSAGLIKLKLEEHRLLDRTKLITCEAGDVVKAGRFSVEFIHVNHSIADAVAFAIKCPVGTCVHTGDFKIDATPIQGGMMDLARLGELGKEGVLALLADSTNVERSGYTRSERSVGASFDALFRGCQERIIVTTFASNVDRIQQVIDVAARYGRKVAVTGRSMENVMRVSAELGYMNIPDGILMDLNHIKSLPKDRVCIITTGSQGETMSALTRMAFNTHRQVDLLPGDRVIISASAIPGNENAIGNVVNELYRKGVEVMNERDLALHVSGHACQEELKIVHALVKPKFFVPLHGEQRMLQIHAKLAREMGMEPNHILISDIGRVMEFTPNSAKLTGTVTAGQVFVDGYGVGDVGSVVLRDRRHLAEDGMIVVALSMSAENGELVSGPDIITRGFVYVKESEGLLEELRQVAVEAIQHVDTRYSTDWSAIKGAIKGDLSGYLYKKTKRSPMILPVIMEV
;
A
#
# COMPACT_ATOMS: atom_id res chain seq x y z
N MET A 1 15.14 33.11 19.82
CA MET A 1 15.75 32.16 18.86
C MET A 1 14.98 32.30 17.56
N ALA A 2 15.68 32.31 16.41
CA ALA A 2 14.99 32.34 15.11
C ALA A 2 14.13 31.06 14.96
N GLU A 3 12.90 31.23 14.46
CA GLU A 3 11.99 30.10 14.19
C GLU A 3 12.64 29.21 13.10
N LYS A 4 12.53 27.90 13.28
CA LYS A 4 13.07 26.88 12.37
C LYS A 4 11.96 26.19 11.62
N LEU A 5 12.20 25.81 10.38
CA LEU A 5 11.34 24.88 9.67
C LEU A 5 11.63 23.45 10.18
N LYS A 6 10.60 22.73 10.59
CA LYS A 6 10.69 21.30 10.89
C LYS A 6 10.00 20.51 9.79
N ILE A 7 10.66 19.47 9.33
CA ILE A 7 10.10 18.49 8.41
C ILE A 7 10.13 17.13 9.12
N ILE A 8 9.00 16.41 9.10
CA ILE A 8 8.84 15.16 9.82
C ILE A 8 8.07 14.19 8.93
N SER A 9 8.70 13.10 8.54
CA SER A 9 7.99 12.02 7.83
C SER A 9 7.35 11.09 8.87
N LEU A 10 6.03 10.92 8.79
CA LEU A 10 5.29 9.96 9.61
C LEU A 10 5.08 8.63 8.90
N GLY A 11 5.48 8.55 7.62
CA GLY A 11 5.52 7.37 6.78
C GLY A 11 6.32 7.65 5.50
N GLY A 12 6.52 6.64 4.65
CA GLY A 12 7.24 6.75 3.37
C GLY A 12 8.76 6.79 3.48
N LEU A 13 9.33 6.40 4.63
CA LEU A 13 10.77 6.23 4.83
C LEU A 13 11.07 4.81 5.31
N ASN A 14 12.12 4.21 4.75
CA ASN A 14 12.50 2.81 5.01
C ASN A 14 11.43 1.78 4.58
N GLU A 15 10.45 2.23 3.83
CA GLU A 15 9.31 1.46 3.32
C GLU A 15 8.80 2.08 2.02
N ILE A 16 8.00 1.33 1.27
CA ILE A 16 7.19 1.84 0.16
C ILE A 16 5.74 1.90 0.64
N GLY A 17 5.11 3.06 0.47
CA GLY A 17 3.75 3.33 0.95
C GLY A 17 3.68 4.19 2.21
N LYS A 18 2.50 4.39 2.73
CA LYS A 18 2.18 5.24 3.90
C LYS A 18 2.75 6.65 3.83
N ASN A 19 2.88 7.23 2.63
CA ASN A 19 3.48 8.55 2.46
C ASN A 19 2.71 9.60 3.26
N LEU A 20 3.40 10.23 4.21
CA LEU A 20 2.89 11.33 5.02
C LEU A 20 4.05 12.16 5.54
N THR A 21 4.17 13.39 5.03
CA THR A 21 5.23 14.33 5.44
C THR A 21 4.62 15.59 6.03
N VAL A 22 5.06 15.96 7.23
CA VAL A 22 4.63 17.15 7.97
C VAL A 22 5.66 18.25 7.82
N TYR A 23 5.21 19.46 7.50
CA TYR A 23 6.00 20.69 7.52
C TYR A 23 5.45 21.60 8.63
N GLU A 24 6.26 21.95 9.62
CA GLU A 24 5.89 22.83 10.73
C GLU A 24 6.79 24.07 10.77
N TYR A 25 6.18 25.25 10.79
CA TYR A 25 6.87 26.52 10.96
C TYR A 25 5.99 27.52 11.73
N GLY A 26 6.55 28.10 12.80
CA GLY A 26 5.94 29.23 13.51
C GLY A 26 4.52 28.98 14.04
N GLY A 27 4.22 27.75 14.42
CA GLY A 27 2.88 27.36 14.93
C GLY A 27 1.89 26.97 13.84
N ASP A 28 2.27 26.95 12.56
CA ASP A 28 1.48 26.44 11.46
C ASP A 28 2.04 25.11 10.96
N ILE A 29 1.16 24.19 10.60
CA ILE A 29 1.46 22.86 10.06
C ILE A 29 0.73 22.70 8.73
N ILE A 30 1.45 22.18 7.73
CA ILE A 30 0.85 21.57 6.55
C ILE A 30 1.29 20.12 6.45
N VAL A 31 0.45 19.30 5.83
CA VAL A 31 0.70 17.87 5.60
C VAL A 31 0.76 17.62 4.11
N VAL A 32 1.74 16.89 3.64
CA VAL A 32 1.84 16.39 2.27
C VAL A 32 1.57 14.90 2.29
N ASP A 33 0.53 14.51 1.57
CA ASP A 33 -0.01 13.16 1.45
C ASP A 33 -0.50 12.53 2.76
N VAL A 34 -1.38 11.54 2.63
CA VAL A 34 -1.92 10.73 3.72
C VAL A 34 -2.16 9.31 3.16
N GLY A 35 -1.07 8.63 2.94
CA GLY A 35 -1.04 7.33 2.29
C GLY A 35 -1.24 6.15 3.22
N MET A 36 -1.64 5.02 2.64
CA MET A 36 -1.64 3.73 3.30
C MET A 36 -0.53 2.82 2.78
N GLY A 37 -0.21 1.77 3.54
CA GLY A 37 0.60 0.64 3.11
C GLY A 37 -0.22 -0.63 3.09
N PHE A 38 0.29 -1.65 2.40
CA PHE A 38 -0.27 -2.99 2.43
C PHE A 38 0.36 -3.78 3.58
N PRO A 39 -0.37 -4.73 4.19
CA PRO A 39 0.18 -5.59 5.21
C PRO A 39 1.21 -6.55 4.62
N ASP A 40 2.24 -6.89 5.42
CA ASP A 40 3.17 -7.97 5.11
C ASP A 40 2.50 -9.34 5.28
N ASP A 41 3.07 -10.39 4.68
CA ASP A 41 2.52 -11.75 4.69
C ASP A 41 2.30 -12.32 6.10
N ASP A 42 3.01 -11.82 7.09
CA ASP A 42 2.92 -12.25 8.49
C ASP A 42 1.93 -11.43 9.33
N MET A 43 1.30 -10.42 8.75
CA MET A 43 0.26 -9.59 9.38
C MET A 43 -1.13 -10.20 9.17
N TYR A 44 -1.36 -11.39 9.70
CA TYR A 44 -2.61 -12.14 9.51
C TYR A 44 -3.87 -11.36 9.88
N GLY A 45 -4.79 -11.22 8.90
CA GLY A 45 -6.09 -10.57 9.07
C GLY A 45 -6.02 -9.05 9.15
N ILE A 46 -4.91 -8.43 8.78
CA ILE A 46 -4.81 -6.98 8.61
C ILE A 46 -5.16 -6.65 7.15
N ASP A 47 -6.06 -5.70 6.96
CA ASP A 47 -6.48 -5.26 5.63
C ASP A 47 -5.59 -4.13 5.11
N VAL A 48 -5.23 -3.20 6.00
CA VAL A 48 -4.49 -1.97 5.64
C VAL A 48 -3.58 -1.55 6.79
N VAL A 49 -2.44 -0.97 6.45
CA VAL A 49 -1.51 -0.34 7.41
C VAL A 49 -1.51 1.16 7.16
N ILE A 50 -1.75 1.96 8.20
CA ILE A 50 -1.76 3.42 8.10
C ILE A 50 -0.70 4.04 9.02
N PRO A 51 -0.24 5.28 8.76
CA PRO A 51 0.69 5.96 9.65
C PRO A 51 0.05 6.32 10.99
N ASP A 52 0.84 6.27 12.07
CA ASP A 52 0.42 6.84 13.36
C ASP A 52 0.43 8.36 13.29
N VAL A 53 -0.76 8.94 13.37
CA VAL A 53 -0.99 10.39 13.28
C VAL A 53 -1.17 11.06 14.65
N THR A 54 -0.72 10.43 15.74
CA THR A 54 -0.80 10.99 17.10
C THR A 54 -0.19 12.39 17.18
N TYR A 55 0.89 12.63 16.42
CA TYR A 55 1.50 13.96 16.34
C TYR A 55 0.54 15.02 15.77
N LEU A 56 -0.19 14.69 14.70
CA LEU A 56 -1.17 15.58 14.09
C LEU A 56 -2.37 15.81 15.00
N ILE A 57 -2.88 14.77 15.68
CA ILE A 57 -3.98 14.87 16.65
C ILE A 57 -3.63 15.86 17.77
N LYS A 58 -2.43 15.74 18.35
CA LYS A 58 -1.94 16.64 19.40
C LYS A 58 -1.74 18.09 18.95
N ASN A 59 -1.58 18.30 17.64
CA ASN A 59 -1.34 19.62 17.05
C ASN A 59 -2.47 20.07 16.11
N GLN A 60 -3.68 19.54 16.26
CA GLN A 60 -4.84 19.76 15.39
C GLN A 60 -5.10 21.25 15.08
N ASN A 61 -4.99 22.11 16.08
CA ASN A 61 -5.24 23.56 15.96
C ASN A 61 -4.20 24.30 15.11
N LYS A 62 -3.06 23.70 14.84
CA LYS A 62 -1.98 24.24 13.99
C LYS A 62 -2.10 23.85 12.53
N ILE A 63 -2.89 22.81 12.20
CA ILE A 63 -2.96 22.24 10.83
C ILE A 63 -3.74 23.21 9.95
N ARG A 64 -3.11 23.67 8.86
CA ARG A 64 -3.67 24.62 7.90
C ARG A 64 -4.18 23.95 6.62
N GLY A 65 -3.71 22.75 6.30
CA GLY A 65 -4.15 21.99 5.14
C GLY A 65 -3.38 20.70 4.94
N ILE A 66 -4.01 19.82 4.17
CA ILE A 66 -3.44 18.58 3.62
C ILE A 66 -3.31 18.80 2.12
N PHE A 67 -2.13 18.58 1.57
CA PHE A 67 -1.80 18.77 0.16
C PHE A 67 -1.49 17.42 -0.45
N ILE A 68 -2.19 17.04 -1.50
CA ILE A 68 -2.07 15.73 -2.12
C ILE A 68 -1.31 15.84 -3.43
N THR A 69 -0.23 15.08 -3.55
CA THR A 69 0.61 15.03 -4.75
C THR A 69 -0.10 14.34 -5.90
N HIS A 70 -0.73 13.19 -5.64
CA HIS A 70 -1.49 12.42 -6.62
C HIS A 70 -2.41 11.37 -5.96
N GLY A 71 -3.21 10.68 -6.77
CA GLY A 71 -4.31 9.84 -6.30
C GLY A 71 -4.00 8.36 -6.08
N HIS A 72 -2.75 7.93 -5.93
CA HIS A 72 -2.42 6.54 -5.56
C HIS A 72 -2.74 6.25 -4.09
N GLU A 73 -2.98 4.96 -3.78
CA GLU A 73 -3.37 4.52 -2.43
C GLU A 73 -2.33 4.84 -1.36
N ASP A 74 -1.07 4.72 -1.70
CA ASP A 74 0.05 5.04 -0.82
C ASP A 74 0.26 6.54 -0.58
N HIS A 75 -0.60 7.40 -1.19
CA HIS A 75 -0.66 8.86 -0.99
C HIS A 75 -2.02 9.35 -0.48
N ILE A 76 -3.13 8.64 -0.76
CA ILE A 76 -4.48 9.06 -0.31
C ILE A 76 -5.22 8.01 0.52
N GLY A 77 -4.72 6.77 0.57
CA GLY A 77 -5.47 5.63 1.09
C GLY A 77 -5.80 5.70 2.57
N ALA A 78 -4.99 6.40 3.38
CA ALA A 78 -5.26 6.56 4.80
C ALA A 78 -6.19 7.75 5.13
N LEU A 79 -6.56 8.60 4.16
CA LEU A 79 -7.45 9.75 4.39
C LEU A 79 -8.73 9.39 5.15
N PRO A 80 -9.49 8.32 4.79
CA PRO A 80 -10.74 8.00 5.48
C PRO A 80 -10.56 7.65 6.96
N TYR A 81 -9.39 7.15 7.33
CA TYR A 81 -9.08 6.79 8.71
C TYR A 81 -8.58 8.01 9.50
N VAL A 82 -7.67 8.78 8.92
CA VAL A 82 -7.03 9.95 9.54
C VAL A 82 -8.04 11.09 9.76
N LEU A 83 -8.94 11.33 8.80
CA LEU A 83 -9.94 12.39 8.88
C LEU A 83 -11.01 12.19 9.98
N ARG A 84 -11.08 11.02 10.59
CA ARG A 84 -11.91 10.80 11.78
C ARG A 84 -11.39 11.55 13.01
N SER A 85 -10.07 11.81 13.04
CA SER A 85 -9.37 12.44 14.17
C SER A 85 -8.67 13.75 13.81
N VAL A 86 -8.38 13.97 12.52
CA VAL A 86 -7.69 15.17 12.01
C VAL A 86 -8.60 15.86 11.00
N ASN A 87 -9.09 17.06 11.35
CA ASN A 87 -9.95 17.84 10.46
C ASN A 87 -9.17 19.03 9.87
N ALA A 88 -8.90 18.98 8.57
CA ALA A 88 -8.22 20.04 7.83
C ALA A 88 -8.71 20.08 6.38
N PRO A 89 -8.65 21.23 5.70
CA PRO A 89 -8.97 21.29 4.27
C PRO A 89 -7.95 20.47 3.46
N ILE A 90 -8.44 19.75 2.46
CA ILE A 90 -7.63 18.98 1.54
C ILE A 90 -7.54 19.73 0.21
N TYR A 91 -6.34 19.90 -0.29
CA TYR A 91 -6.02 20.50 -1.58
C TYR A 91 -5.46 19.43 -2.51
N ALA A 92 -6.11 19.18 -3.63
CA ALA A 92 -5.76 18.13 -4.56
C ALA A 92 -6.08 18.53 -5.99
N THR A 93 -5.37 17.96 -6.97
CA THR A 93 -5.70 18.15 -8.40
C THR A 93 -7.00 17.41 -8.76
N ARG A 94 -7.58 17.71 -9.91
CA ARG A 94 -8.93 17.25 -10.31
C ARG A 94 -9.06 15.72 -10.25
N MET A 95 -8.10 14.99 -10.80
CA MET A 95 -8.13 13.52 -10.78
C MET A 95 -8.02 12.98 -9.36
N SER A 96 -7.06 13.48 -8.58
CA SER A 96 -6.87 13.11 -7.18
C SER A 96 -8.10 13.43 -6.34
N ALA A 97 -8.70 14.61 -6.51
CA ALA A 97 -9.92 15.02 -5.82
C ALA A 97 -11.12 14.10 -6.17
N GLY A 98 -11.23 13.67 -7.42
CA GLY A 98 -12.26 12.71 -7.84
C GLY A 98 -12.14 11.36 -7.13
N LEU A 99 -10.92 10.83 -7.02
CA LEU A 99 -10.66 9.58 -6.30
C LEU A 99 -10.87 9.71 -4.79
N ILE A 100 -10.41 10.82 -4.20
CA ILE A 100 -10.64 11.13 -2.78
C ILE A 100 -12.14 11.21 -2.49
N LYS A 101 -12.91 11.86 -3.37
CA LYS A 101 -14.36 11.98 -3.20
C LYS A 101 -15.02 10.60 -3.11
N LEU A 102 -14.67 9.65 -3.99
CA LEU A 102 -15.18 8.28 -3.92
C LEU A 102 -14.90 7.62 -2.56
N LYS A 103 -13.67 7.75 -2.08
CA LYS A 103 -13.28 7.19 -0.77
C LYS A 103 -14.04 7.82 0.39
N LEU A 104 -14.20 9.13 0.37
CA LEU A 104 -14.93 9.86 1.40
C LEU A 104 -16.42 9.54 1.39
N GLU A 105 -17.03 9.32 0.22
CA GLU A 105 -18.42 8.85 0.07
C GLU A 105 -18.59 7.45 0.67
N GLU A 106 -17.71 6.49 0.33
CA GLU A 106 -17.73 5.12 0.86
C GLU A 106 -17.65 5.10 2.39
N HIS A 107 -16.83 5.97 2.98
CA HIS A 107 -16.66 6.10 4.43
C HIS A 107 -17.59 7.12 5.11
N ARG A 108 -18.54 7.74 4.37
CA ARG A 108 -19.50 8.75 4.85
C ARG A 108 -18.84 9.97 5.51
N LEU A 109 -17.73 10.42 4.93
CA LEU A 109 -16.94 11.55 5.43
C LEU A 109 -17.02 12.79 4.53
N LEU A 110 -17.60 12.69 3.33
CA LEU A 110 -17.58 13.77 2.35
C LEU A 110 -18.21 15.06 2.90
N ASP A 111 -19.35 14.98 3.56
CA ASP A 111 -20.06 16.15 4.11
C ASP A 111 -19.30 16.88 5.24
N ARG A 112 -18.31 16.20 5.83
CA ARG A 112 -17.49 16.74 6.92
C ARG A 112 -16.13 17.23 6.46
N THR A 113 -15.77 16.97 5.20
CA THR A 113 -14.44 17.22 4.67
C THR A 113 -14.47 18.36 3.66
N LYS A 114 -13.65 19.37 3.86
CA LYS A 114 -13.46 20.44 2.89
C LYS A 114 -12.43 20.00 1.86
N LEU A 115 -12.90 19.49 0.71
CA LEU A 115 -12.07 19.11 -0.42
C LEU A 115 -12.04 20.27 -1.42
N ILE A 116 -10.85 20.76 -1.77
CA ILE A 116 -10.60 21.90 -2.65
C ILE A 116 -9.80 21.40 -3.84
N THR A 117 -10.35 21.59 -5.03
CA THR A 117 -9.67 21.25 -6.28
C THR A 117 -8.74 22.37 -6.70
N CYS A 118 -7.51 22.00 -7.03
CA CYS A 118 -6.45 22.87 -7.54
C CYS A 118 -5.96 22.39 -8.91
N GLU A 119 -5.22 23.26 -9.59
CA GLU A 119 -4.56 22.95 -10.86
C GLU A 119 -3.05 23.19 -10.74
N ALA A 120 -2.26 22.58 -11.64
CA ALA A 120 -0.85 22.90 -11.75
C ALA A 120 -0.68 24.39 -12.10
N GLY A 121 0.22 25.07 -11.40
CA GLY A 121 0.40 26.52 -11.44
C GLY A 121 -0.30 27.27 -10.30
N ASP A 122 -1.27 26.66 -9.62
CA ASP A 122 -1.92 27.28 -8.47
C ASP A 122 -0.96 27.46 -7.29
N VAL A 123 -1.18 28.53 -6.53
CA VAL A 123 -0.45 28.84 -5.30
C VAL A 123 -1.44 29.04 -4.15
N VAL A 124 -1.40 28.13 -3.20
CA VAL A 124 -2.27 28.11 -2.03
C VAL A 124 -1.55 28.66 -0.81
N LYS A 125 -2.16 29.65 -0.13
CA LYS A 125 -1.67 30.13 1.16
C LYS A 125 -2.29 29.33 2.30
N ALA A 126 -1.43 28.72 3.14
CA ALA A 126 -1.81 27.89 4.27
C ALA A 126 -1.04 28.34 5.52
N GLY A 127 -1.59 29.32 6.26
CA GLY A 127 -0.90 30.00 7.36
C GLY A 127 0.36 30.73 6.87
N ARG A 128 1.50 30.40 7.42
CA ARG A 128 2.82 30.95 7.04
C ARG A 128 3.46 30.23 5.86
N PHE A 129 2.79 29.23 5.30
CA PHE A 129 3.22 28.51 4.10
C PHE A 129 2.52 29.06 2.85
N SER A 130 3.24 29.00 1.73
CA SER A 130 2.70 29.16 0.39
C SER A 130 3.12 27.95 -0.42
N VAL A 131 2.14 27.19 -0.91
CA VAL A 131 2.34 25.91 -1.62
C VAL A 131 1.95 26.09 -3.07
N GLU A 132 2.92 25.94 -3.97
CA GLU A 132 2.75 26.01 -5.42
C GLU A 132 2.67 24.59 -5.99
N PHE A 133 1.69 24.33 -6.85
CA PHE A 133 1.46 23.06 -7.53
C PHE A 133 2.24 23.05 -8.85
N ILE A 134 3.14 22.08 -9.04
CA ILE A 134 3.99 21.98 -10.23
C ILE A 134 3.68 20.67 -10.94
N HIS A 135 3.31 20.71 -12.22
CA HIS A 135 2.99 19.51 -13.00
C HIS A 135 4.17 18.54 -13.09
N VAL A 136 3.92 17.26 -12.81
CA VAL A 136 4.87 16.16 -13.03
C VAL A 136 4.20 15.01 -13.78
N ASN A 137 5.00 14.18 -14.47
CA ASN A 137 4.51 12.94 -15.05
C ASN A 137 4.63 11.81 -14.04
N HIS A 138 3.60 11.00 -13.96
CA HIS A 138 3.60 9.75 -13.19
C HIS A 138 2.74 8.69 -13.90
N SER A 139 2.44 7.57 -13.25
CA SER A 139 1.54 6.52 -13.80
C SER A 139 0.05 6.80 -13.57
N ILE A 140 -0.28 7.95 -13.03
CA ILE A 140 -1.65 8.47 -12.85
C ILE A 140 -1.72 9.91 -13.36
N ALA A 141 -2.87 10.30 -13.89
CA ALA A 141 -3.08 11.65 -14.37
C ALA A 141 -3.04 12.69 -13.25
N ASP A 142 -2.67 13.93 -13.61
CA ASP A 142 -2.69 15.10 -12.72
C ASP A 142 -1.76 15.04 -11.51
N ALA A 143 -0.67 14.27 -11.56
CA ALA A 143 0.33 14.27 -10.51
C ALA A 143 1.07 15.62 -10.44
N VAL A 144 1.40 16.06 -9.22
CA VAL A 144 2.10 17.32 -8.96
C VAL A 144 3.22 17.17 -7.94
N ALA A 145 4.27 17.94 -8.13
CA ALA A 145 5.24 18.30 -7.11
C ALA A 145 4.79 19.58 -6.41
N PHE A 146 5.37 19.89 -5.25
CA PHE A 146 5.12 21.12 -4.52
C PHE A 146 6.38 21.95 -4.33
N ALA A 147 6.28 23.26 -4.58
CA ALA A 147 7.22 24.23 -4.04
C ALA A 147 6.59 24.85 -2.77
N ILE A 148 7.13 24.47 -1.62
CA ILE A 148 6.64 24.86 -0.30
C ILE A 148 7.51 26.01 0.21
N LYS A 149 6.98 27.24 0.19
CA LYS A 149 7.69 28.45 0.62
C LYS A 149 7.31 28.83 2.06
N CYS A 150 8.27 29.13 2.87
CA CYS A 150 8.13 29.71 4.20
C CYS A 150 9.26 30.71 4.46
N PRO A 151 9.25 31.50 5.55
CA PRO A 151 10.31 32.47 5.83
C PRO A 151 11.74 31.90 5.96
N VAL A 152 11.91 30.59 6.16
CA VAL A 152 13.21 29.92 6.21
C VAL A 152 13.79 29.69 4.82
N GLY A 153 12.93 29.45 3.83
CA GLY A 153 13.30 29.18 2.44
C GLY A 153 12.23 28.38 1.71
N THR A 154 12.56 27.95 0.50
CA THR A 154 11.70 27.13 -0.37
C THR A 154 12.14 25.68 -0.31
N CYS A 155 11.24 24.76 -0.03
CA CYS A 155 11.45 23.34 -0.20
C CYS A 155 10.72 22.84 -1.45
N VAL A 156 11.34 21.97 -2.23
CA VAL A 156 10.70 21.24 -3.32
C VAL A 156 10.43 19.82 -2.86
N HIS A 157 9.18 19.40 -2.90
CA HIS A 157 8.72 18.05 -2.62
C HIS A 157 8.21 17.45 -3.93
N THR A 158 8.91 16.46 -4.48
CA THR A 158 8.63 15.99 -5.84
C THR A 158 7.31 15.22 -5.95
N GLY A 159 6.81 14.62 -4.85
CA GLY A 159 5.89 13.49 -4.98
C GLY A 159 6.56 12.42 -5.84
N ASP A 160 5.75 11.53 -6.41
CA ASP A 160 6.21 10.50 -7.33
C ASP A 160 6.25 11.07 -8.74
N PHE A 161 7.35 10.82 -9.45
CA PHE A 161 7.52 11.40 -10.76
C PHE A 161 8.41 10.57 -11.69
N LYS A 162 8.27 10.83 -12.98
CA LYS A 162 9.23 10.50 -14.05
C LYS A 162 9.35 11.68 -15.00
N ILE A 163 10.30 11.66 -15.92
CA ILE A 163 10.41 12.61 -17.00
C ILE A 163 9.98 11.92 -18.30
N ASP A 164 8.72 12.10 -18.71
CA ASP A 164 8.21 11.55 -19.97
C ASP A 164 8.16 12.65 -21.03
N ALA A 165 9.05 12.57 -22.02
CA ALA A 165 9.11 13.57 -23.10
C ALA A 165 7.97 13.41 -24.13
N THR A 166 7.25 12.28 -24.13
CA THR A 166 6.14 11.98 -25.05
C THR A 166 4.95 11.39 -24.30
N PRO A 167 4.44 12.07 -23.27
CA PRO A 167 3.34 11.54 -22.45
C PRO A 167 2.09 11.33 -23.33
N ILE A 168 1.16 10.52 -22.86
CA ILE A 168 -0.11 10.27 -23.55
C ILE A 168 -1.01 11.47 -23.43
N GLN A 169 -1.08 12.06 -22.23
CA GLN A 169 -1.86 13.24 -21.93
C GLN A 169 -1.16 14.13 -20.89
N GLY A 170 -1.65 15.33 -20.65
CA GLY A 170 -1.20 16.25 -19.61
C GLY A 170 0.06 17.04 -19.92
N GLY A 171 0.80 16.71 -20.96
CA GLY A 171 2.07 17.38 -21.29
C GLY A 171 3.26 16.85 -20.49
N MET A 172 4.45 17.38 -20.79
CA MET A 172 5.70 17.04 -20.12
C MET A 172 5.77 17.72 -18.75
N MET A 173 6.46 17.06 -17.79
CA MET A 173 6.81 17.65 -16.49
C MET A 173 7.37 19.07 -16.64
N ASP A 174 6.96 20.01 -15.77
CA ASP A 174 7.40 21.40 -15.82
C ASP A 174 8.84 21.58 -15.29
N LEU A 175 9.78 21.12 -16.11
CA LEU A 175 11.22 21.26 -15.83
C LEU A 175 11.68 22.73 -15.85
N ALA A 176 10.97 23.58 -16.60
CA ALA A 176 11.30 25.02 -16.66
C ALA A 176 11.06 25.65 -15.29
N ARG A 177 9.92 25.38 -14.66
CA ARG A 177 9.60 25.90 -13.33
C ARG A 177 10.56 25.40 -12.27
N LEU A 178 10.98 24.14 -12.32
CA LEU A 178 11.99 23.60 -11.42
C LEU A 178 13.34 24.32 -11.58
N GLY A 179 13.74 24.63 -12.82
CA GLY A 179 14.95 25.40 -13.11
C GLY A 179 14.87 26.86 -12.63
N GLU A 180 13.69 27.48 -12.70
CA GLU A 180 13.46 28.83 -12.15
C GLU A 180 13.58 28.82 -10.62
N LEU A 181 12.96 27.86 -9.95
CA LEU A 181 13.11 27.68 -8.49
C LEU A 181 14.59 27.49 -8.09
N GLY A 182 15.34 26.73 -8.86
CA GLY A 182 16.77 26.56 -8.66
C GLY A 182 17.56 27.86 -8.77
N LYS A 183 17.15 28.83 -9.62
CA LYS A 183 17.73 30.17 -9.71
C LYS A 183 17.27 31.07 -8.58
N GLU A 184 16.01 30.95 -8.11
CA GLU A 184 15.48 31.66 -6.95
C GLU A 184 16.17 31.22 -5.65
N GLY A 185 16.65 29.96 -5.59
CA GLY A 185 17.29 29.34 -4.45
C GLY A 185 16.37 28.38 -3.67
N VAL A 186 16.74 27.11 -3.65
CA VAL A 186 16.01 26.05 -2.95
C VAL A 186 16.75 25.63 -1.69
N LEU A 187 16.06 25.70 -0.56
CA LEU A 187 16.57 25.27 0.75
C LEU A 187 16.74 23.75 0.81
N ALA A 188 15.73 23.01 0.44
CA ALA A 188 15.75 21.55 0.48
C ALA A 188 14.97 20.93 -0.69
N LEU A 189 15.51 19.84 -1.23
CA LEU A 189 14.83 18.94 -2.15
C LEU A 189 14.47 17.66 -1.39
N LEU A 190 13.19 17.32 -1.39
CA LEU A 190 12.67 16.04 -0.90
C LEU A 190 12.20 15.26 -2.14
N ALA A 191 12.86 14.16 -2.47
CA ALA A 191 12.64 13.48 -3.75
C ALA A 191 12.42 11.97 -3.64
N ASP A 192 11.53 11.48 -4.50
CA ASP A 192 11.21 10.07 -4.74
C ASP A 192 12.48 9.24 -5.00
N SER A 193 12.60 8.10 -4.32
CA SER A 193 13.74 7.19 -4.43
C SER A 193 13.39 5.81 -5.00
N THR A 194 12.14 5.56 -5.35
CA THR A 194 11.61 4.22 -5.66
C THR A 194 12.40 3.50 -6.75
N ASN A 195 12.78 4.21 -7.81
CA ASN A 195 13.50 3.61 -8.96
C ASN A 195 15.00 3.95 -9.02
N VAL A 196 15.57 4.46 -7.94
CA VAL A 196 16.99 4.90 -7.91
C VAL A 196 18.01 3.79 -8.20
N GLU A 197 17.63 2.53 -8.06
CA GLU A 197 18.49 1.38 -8.39
C GLU A 197 18.61 1.16 -9.90
N ARG A 198 17.72 1.73 -10.70
CA ARG A 198 17.70 1.58 -12.16
C ARG A 198 18.50 2.69 -12.83
N SER A 199 19.49 2.31 -13.62
CA SER A 199 20.27 3.25 -14.45
C SER A 199 19.46 3.74 -15.65
N GLY A 200 19.85 4.87 -16.23
CA GLY A 200 19.26 5.45 -17.43
C GLY A 200 17.96 6.19 -17.14
N TYR A 201 17.01 6.06 -18.07
CA TYR A 201 15.73 6.77 -18.10
C TYR A 201 14.55 5.81 -18.06
N THR A 202 13.46 6.24 -17.45
CA THR A 202 12.18 5.55 -17.54
C THR A 202 11.58 5.74 -18.93
N ARG A 203 11.08 4.65 -19.53
CA ARG A 203 10.44 4.73 -20.85
C ARG A 203 9.13 5.52 -20.81
N SER A 204 8.76 6.10 -21.96
CA SER A 204 7.44 6.71 -22.11
C SER A 204 6.32 5.65 -22.03
N GLU A 205 5.22 6.00 -21.36
CA GLU A 205 4.01 5.17 -21.31
C GLU A 205 3.46 4.85 -22.71
N ARG A 206 3.65 5.74 -23.68
CA ARG A 206 3.27 5.54 -25.10
C ARG A 206 3.89 4.27 -25.71
N SER A 207 5.06 3.82 -25.24
CA SER A 207 5.73 2.62 -25.74
C SER A 207 4.93 1.34 -25.52
N VAL A 208 4.07 1.29 -24.49
CA VAL A 208 3.23 0.13 -24.18
C VAL A 208 2.13 -0.06 -25.23
N GLY A 209 1.61 1.02 -25.83
CA GLY A 209 0.61 0.93 -26.88
C GLY A 209 1.04 0.15 -28.11
N ALA A 210 2.33 0.25 -28.50
CA ALA A 210 2.88 -0.55 -29.59
C ALA A 210 2.89 -2.05 -29.27
N SER A 211 3.15 -2.42 -28.02
CA SER A 211 3.08 -3.81 -27.55
C SER A 211 1.65 -4.35 -27.56
N PHE A 212 0.68 -3.56 -27.12
CA PHE A 212 -0.73 -3.93 -27.22
C PHE A 212 -1.16 -4.12 -28.67
N ASP A 213 -0.80 -3.19 -29.59
CA ASP A 213 -1.11 -3.33 -31.01
C ASP A 213 -0.58 -4.66 -31.59
N ALA A 214 0.67 -5.01 -31.26
CA ALA A 214 1.27 -6.26 -31.71
C ALA A 214 0.52 -7.50 -31.17
N LEU A 215 0.07 -7.47 -29.91
CA LEU A 215 -0.64 -8.60 -29.30
C LEU A 215 -2.10 -8.70 -29.75
N PHE A 216 -2.76 -7.60 -30.10
CA PHE A 216 -4.14 -7.63 -30.59
C PHE A 216 -4.22 -8.01 -32.06
N ARG A 217 -3.18 -7.69 -32.84
CA ARG A 217 -3.15 -7.94 -34.28
C ARG A 217 -3.28 -9.42 -34.60
N GLY A 218 -4.34 -9.78 -35.32
CA GLY A 218 -4.59 -11.15 -35.79
C GLY A 218 -4.97 -12.15 -34.69
N CYS A 219 -5.14 -11.73 -33.43
CA CYS A 219 -5.58 -12.61 -32.36
C CYS A 219 -7.05 -13.01 -32.57
N GLN A 220 -7.32 -14.32 -32.69
CA GLN A 220 -8.67 -14.87 -32.86
C GLN A 220 -9.36 -15.25 -31.55
N GLU A 221 -8.63 -15.22 -30.44
CA GLU A 221 -9.12 -15.58 -29.12
C GLU A 221 -9.53 -14.34 -28.30
N ARG A 222 -10.19 -14.55 -27.15
CA ARG A 222 -10.48 -13.47 -26.20
C ARG A 222 -9.17 -12.91 -25.65
N ILE A 223 -9.15 -11.61 -25.45
CA ILE A 223 -8.02 -10.92 -24.81
C ILE A 223 -8.47 -10.42 -23.44
N ILE A 224 -7.73 -10.77 -22.41
CA ILE A 224 -7.93 -10.32 -21.04
C ILE A 224 -6.69 -9.51 -20.63
N VAL A 225 -6.86 -8.23 -20.32
CA VAL A 225 -5.76 -7.35 -19.89
C VAL A 225 -5.91 -7.04 -18.43
N THR A 226 -4.88 -7.36 -17.63
CA THR A 226 -4.82 -6.94 -16.24
C THR A 226 -3.78 -5.85 -16.06
N THR A 227 -4.15 -4.81 -15.34
CA THR A 227 -3.28 -3.67 -15.04
C THR A 227 -3.71 -2.99 -13.73
N PHE A 228 -2.92 -2.04 -13.24
CA PHE A 228 -3.32 -1.18 -12.14
C PHE A 228 -4.53 -0.33 -12.53
N ALA A 229 -5.54 -0.28 -11.68
CA ALA A 229 -6.75 0.50 -11.94
C ALA A 229 -6.47 2.01 -12.05
N SER A 230 -5.46 2.50 -11.34
CA SER A 230 -5.05 3.91 -11.35
C SER A 230 -4.32 4.34 -12.62
N ASN A 231 -3.81 3.41 -13.44
CA ASN A 231 -3.09 3.77 -14.67
C ASN A 231 -4.08 4.03 -15.83
N VAL A 232 -4.68 5.21 -15.80
CA VAL A 232 -5.70 5.66 -16.75
C VAL A 232 -5.18 5.66 -18.19
N ASP A 233 -3.93 6.10 -18.40
CA ASP A 233 -3.30 6.14 -19.72
C ASP A 233 -3.15 4.74 -20.33
N ARG A 234 -2.82 3.74 -19.53
CA ARG A 234 -2.70 2.35 -19.98
C ARG A 234 -4.05 1.77 -20.36
N ILE A 235 -5.06 2.03 -19.52
CA ILE A 235 -6.43 1.61 -19.79
C ILE A 235 -6.93 2.26 -21.09
N GLN A 236 -6.67 3.56 -21.29
CA GLN A 236 -6.99 4.25 -22.53
C GLN A 236 -6.34 3.59 -23.75
N GLN A 237 -5.04 3.24 -23.66
CA GLN A 237 -4.35 2.56 -24.76
C GLN A 237 -4.98 1.20 -25.09
N VAL A 238 -5.42 0.44 -24.07
CA VAL A 238 -6.13 -0.84 -24.29
C VAL A 238 -7.46 -0.61 -25.00
N ILE A 239 -8.24 0.40 -24.58
CA ILE A 239 -9.52 0.77 -25.20
C ILE A 239 -9.32 1.17 -26.67
N ASP A 240 -8.32 2.01 -26.96
CA ASP A 240 -8.01 2.49 -28.30
C ASP A 240 -7.61 1.34 -29.24
N VAL A 241 -6.79 0.42 -28.75
CA VAL A 241 -6.38 -0.75 -29.52
C VAL A 241 -7.54 -1.72 -29.71
N ALA A 242 -8.37 -1.96 -28.68
CA ALA A 242 -9.58 -2.76 -28.80
C ALA A 242 -10.54 -2.20 -29.85
N ALA A 243 -10.76 -0.88 -29.84
CA ALA A 243 -11.58 -0.20 -30.85
C ALA A 243 -11.03 -0.39 -32.27
N ARG A 244 -9.71 -0.22 -32.45
CA ARG A 244 -9.02 -0.40 -33.74
C ARG A 244 -9.24 -1.79 -34.34
N TYR A 245 -9.24 -2.82 -33.50
CA TYR A 245 -9.47 -4.20 -33.93
C TYR A 245 -10.92 -4.66 -33.81
N GLY A 246 -11.87 -3.71 -33.60
CA GLY A 246 -13.31 -3.98 -33.57
C GLY A 246 -13.75 -4.85 -32.41
N ARG A 247 -13.00 -4.88 -31.31
CA ARG A 247 -13.36 -5.62 -30.10
C ARG A 247 -14.26 -4.76 -29.21
N LYS A 248 -15.21 -5.39 -28.55
CA LYS A 248 -15.97 -4.81 -27.42
C LYS A 248 -15.19 -5.02 -26.15
N VAL A 249 -15.27 -4.03 -25.25
CA VAL A 249 -14.55 -4.01 -23.99
C VAL A 249 -15.54 -4.23 -22.84
N ALA A 250 -15.27 -5.20 -22.00
CA ALA A 250 -15.92 -5.34 -20.70
C ALA A 250 -14.91 -5.07 -19.60
N VAL A 251 -15.39 -4.55 -18.47
CA VAL A 251 -14.56 -4.20 -17.32
C VAL A 251 -14.99 -5.03 -16.12
N THR A 252 -14.05 -5.46 -15.31
CA THR A 252 -14.36 -6.14 -14.06
C THR A 252 -13.35 -5.83 -12.97
N GLY A 253 -13.86 -5.60 -11.77
CA GLY A 253 -13.13 -5.15 -10.61
C GLY A 253 -13.62 -3.78 -10.17
N ARG A 254 -14.11 -3.70 -8.92
CA ARG A 254 -14.73 -2.47 -8.37
C ARG A 254 -13.85 -1.24 -8.50
N SER A 255 -12.57 -1.35 -8.17
CA SER A 255 -11.62 -0.23 -8.30
C SER A 255 -11.44 0.21 -9.75
N MET A 256 -11.34 -0.75 -10.69
CA MET A 256 -11.23 -0.47 -12.12
C MET A 256 -12.44 0.29 -12.64
N GLU A 257 -13.65 -0.20 -12.34
CA GLU A 257 -14.92 0.44 -12.75
C GLU A 257 -15.04 1.86 -12.18
N ASN A 258 -14.69 2.05 -10.91
CA ASN A 258 -14.74 3.36 -10.24
C ASN A 258 -13.75 4.36 -10.85
N VAL A 259 -12.49 3.96 -11.05
CA VAL A 259 -11.46 4.83 -11.63
C VAL A 259 -11.82 5.19 -13.09
N MET A 260 -12.24 4.22 -13.90
CA MET A 260 -12.65 4.48 -15.28
C MET A 260 -13.82 5.46 -15.34
N ARG A 261 -14.84 5.29 -14.50
CA ARG A 261 -15.99 6.19 -14.42
C ARG A 261 -15.56 7.61 -14.08
N VAL A 262 -14.79 7.79 -13.00
CA VAL A 262 -14.29 9.13 -12.61
C VAL A 262 -13.41 9.75 -13.68
N SER A 263 -12.52 8.96 -14.28
CA SER A 263 -11.63 9.45 -15.35
C SER A 263 -12.39 9.91 -16.58
N ALA A 264 -13.46 9.19 -16.96
CA ALA A 264 -14.32 9.58 -18.07
C ALA A 264 -15.15 10.84 -17.74
N GLU A 265 -15.75 10.91 -16.54
CA GLU A 265 -16.51 12.09 -16.07
C GLU A 265 -15.64 13.35 -16.02
N LEU A 266 -14.38 13.22 -15.64
CA LEU A 266 -13.43 14.34 -15.55
C LEU A 266 -12.71 14.64 -16.88
N GLY A 267 -12.91 13.84 -17.93
CA GLY A 267 -12.31 14.04 -19.25
C GLY A 267 -10.87 13.52 -19.40
N TYR A 268 -10.38 12.70 -18.46
CA TYR A 268 -9.07 12.02 -18.56
C TYR A 268 -9.14 10.70 -19.34
N MET A 269 -10.33 10.23 -19.68
CA MET A 269 -10.54 9.04 -20.49
C MET A 269 -11.58 9.29 -21.56
N ASN A 270 -11.24 8.97 -22.81
CA ASN A 270 -12.15 9.02 -23.95
C ASN A 270 -12.63 7.60 -24.27
N ILE A 271 -13.89 7.32 -24.00
CA ILE A 271 -14.49 6.00 -24.25
C ILE A 271 -15.38 6.13 -25.49
N PRO A 272 -15.00 5.54 -26.65
CA PRO A 272 -15.82 5.59 -27.85
C PRO A 272 -17.21 4.99 -27.61
N ASP A 273 -18.24 5.61 -28.21
CA ASP A 273 -19.61 5.14 -28.08
C ASP A 273 -19.79 3.68 -28.46
N GLY A 274 -20.47 2.94 -27.60
CA GLY A 274 -20.80 1.55 -27.82
C GLY A 274 -19.62 0.57 -27.76
N ILE A 275 -18.41 1.00 -27.35
CA ILE A 275 -17.28 0.08 -27.15
C ILE A 275 -17.43 -0.71 -25.86
N LEU A 276 -17.91 -0.07 -24.79
CA LEU A 276 -18.17 -0.76 -23.52
C LEU A 276 -19.40 -1.64 -23.63
N MET A 277 -19.31 -2.81 -23.05
CA MET A 277 -20.39 -3.78 -22.98
C MET A 277 -20.41 -4.44 -21.59
N ASP A 278 -21.62 -4.67 -21.09
CA ASP A 278 -21.79 -5.43 -19.85
C ASP A 278 -21.19 -6.83 -19.95
N LEU A 279 -20.53 -7.26 -18.88
CA LEU A 279 -19.82 -8.54 -18.81
C LEU A 279 -20.73 -9.75 -19.08
N ASN A 280 -22.02 -9.66 -18.76
CA ASN A 280 -23.00 -10.71 -19.04
C ASN A 280 -23.30 -10.84 -20.54
N HIS A 281 -23.27 -9.75 -21.28
CA HIS A 281 -23.55 -9.73 -22.72
C HIS A 281 -22.32 -10.09 -23.57
N ILE A 282 -21.11 -9.86 -23.06
CA ILE A 282 -19.88 -10.11 -23.82
C ILE A 282 -19.68 -11.58 -24.17
N LYS A 283 -20.30 -12.50 -23.40
CA LYS A 283 -20.25 -13.96 -23.63
C LYS A 283 -20.91 -14.39 -24.94
N SER A 284 -21.83 -13.59 -25.47
CA SER A 284 -22.54 -13.89 -26.72
C SER A 284 -21.74 -13.52 -27.97
N LEU A 285 -20.64 -12.80 -27.82
CA LEU A 285 -19.80 -12.36 -28.92
C LEU A 285 -18.80 -13.45 -29.36
N PRO A 286 -18.40 -13.44 -30.65
CA PRO A 286 -17.24 -14.21 -31.09
C PRO A 286 -15.99 -13.85 -30.30
N LYS A 287 -15.11 -14.81 -30.06
CA LYS A 287 -13.93 -14.64 -29.22
C LYS A 287 -13.02 -13.50 -29.70
N ASP A 288 -12.82 -13.35 -31.00
CA ASP A 288 -12.02 -12.30 -31.64
C ASP A 288 -12.62 -10.89 -31.47
N ARG A 289 -13.85 -10.78 -30.94
CA ARG A 289 -14.54 -9.53 -30.65
C ARG A 289 -14.56 -9.15 -29.18
N VAL A 290 -13.89 -9.93 -28.32
CA VAL A 290 -13.91 -9.74 -26.88
C VAL A 290 -12.58 -9.22 -26.36
N CYS A 291 -12.63 -8.15 -25.55
CA CYS A 291 -11.54 -7.70 -24.69
C CYS A 291 -12.09 -7.49 -23.27
N ILE A 292 -11.42 -8.01 -22.26
CA ILE A 292 -11.79 -7.81 -20.85
C ILE A 292 -10.65 -7.08 -20.15
N ILE A 293 -10.95 -5.96 -19.51
CA ILE A 293 -10.00 -5.23 -18.66
C ILE A 293 -10.30 -5.57 -17.21
N THR A 294 -9.27 -5.97 -16.46
CA THR A 294 -9.47 -6.50 -15.11
C THR A 294 -8.38 -6.05 -14.14
N THR A 295 -8.69 -6.14 -12.84
CA THR A 295 -7.71 -6.02 -11.74
C THR A 295 -7.04 -7.36 -11.46
N GLY A 296 -6.01 -7.35 -10.59
CA GLY A 296 -5.32 -8.57 -10.14
C GLY A 296 -3.95 -8.75 -10.75
N SER A 297 -3.34 -7.68 -11.21
CA SER A 297 -1.96 -7.69 -11.74
C SER A 297 -0.91 -8.04 -10.69
N GLN A 298 -1.25 -7.96 -9.40
CA GLN A 298 -0.38 -8.27 -8.25
C GLN A 298 -0.67 -9.62 -7.59
N GLY A 299 -1.60 -10.40 -8.14
CA GLY A 299 -1.95 -11.73 -7.60
C GLY A 299 -2.78 -11.68 -6.31
N GLU A 300 -3.36 -10.54 -5.98
CA GLU A 300 -4.20 -10.36 -4.79
C GLU A 300 -5.34 -11.39 -4.77
N THR A 301 -5.52 -12.08 -3.66
CA THR A 301 -6.42 -13.24 -3.51
C THR A 301 -7.86 -12.94 -3.95
N MET A 302 -8.36 -11.74 -3.65
CA MET A 302 -9.74 -11.33 -3.94
C MET A 302 -9.89 -10.60 -5.27
N SER A 303 -8.81 -10.41 -6.03
CA SER A 303 -8.83 -9.71 -7.32
C SER A 303 -9.59 -10.49 -8.40
N ALA A 304 -10.01 -9.79 -9.45
CA ALA A 304 -10.82 -10.42 -10.49
C ALA A 304 -10.02 -11.46 -11.28
N LEU A 305 -8.76 -11.19 -11.67
CA LEU A 305 -7.93 -12.18 -12.38
C LEU A 305 -7.66 -13.42 -11.53
N THR A 306 -7.31 -13.24 -10.24
CA THR A 306 -7.08 -14.38 -9.33
C THR A 306 -8.32 -15.25 -9.23
N ARG A 307 -9.51 -14.65 -9.06
CA ARG A 307 -10.76 -15.39 -9.03
C ARG A 307 -11.06 -16.11 -10.35
N MET A 308 -10.70 -15.54 -11.52
CA MET A 308 -10.81 -16.23 -12.81
C MET A 308 -9.84 -17.42 -12.89
N ALA A 309 -8.60 -17.24 -12.45
CA ALA A 309 -7.59 -18.29 -12.44
C ALA A 309 -8.02 -19.50 -11.58
N PHE A 310 -8.60 -19.25 -10.40
CA PHE A 310 -9.05 -20.30 -9.48
C PHE A 310 -10.53 -20.70 -9.59
N ASN A 311 -11.23 -20.36 -10.68
CA ASN A 311 -12.65 -20.69 -10.94
C ASN A 311 -13.64 -20.18 -9.89
N THR A 312 -13.35 -19.07 -9.24
CA THR A 312 -14.22 -18.44 -8.25
C THR A 312 -14.86 -17.13 -8.72
N HIS A 313 -14.56 -16.71 -9.96
CA HIS A 313 -15.18 -15.53 -10.56
C HIS A 313 -16.59 -15.87 -11.06
N ARG A 314 -17.59 -15.08 -10.66
CA ARG A 314 -19.01 -15.38 -10.89
C ARG A 314 -19.44 -15.31 -12.36
N GLN A 315 -18.76 -14.50 -13.17
CA GLN A 315 -19.23 -14.14 -14.51
C GLN A 315 -18.25 -14.54 -15.62
N VAL A 316 -16.99 -14.76 -15.34
CA VAL A 316 -15.97 -15.07 -16.36
C VAL A 316 -15.27 -16.36 -16.00
N ASP A 317 -15.35 -17.34 -16.91
CA ASP A 317 -14.53 -18.53 -16.93
C ASP A 317 -13.45 -18.36 -17.99
N LEU A 318 -12.20 -18.67 -17.65
CA LEU A 318 -11.12 -18.71 -18.61
C LEU A 318 -11.21 -19.97 -19.47
N LEU A 319 -10.98 -19.81 -20.76
CA LEU A 319 -11.04 -20.88 -21.75
C LEU A 319 -9.65 -21.18 -22.29
N PRO A 320 -9.37 -22.43 -22.69
CA PRO A 320 -8.14 -22.74 -23.43
C PRO A 320 -8.02 -21.86 -24.67
N GLY A 321 -6.84 -21.30 -24.88
CA GLY A 321 -6.55 -20.37 -25.97
C GLY A 321 -6.80 -18.91 -25.65
N ASP A 322 -7.50 -18.54 -24.58
CA ASP A 322 -7.62 -17.13 -24.15
C ASP A 322 -6.22 -16.53 -24.00
N ARG A 323 -6.07 -15.25 -24.36
CA ARG A 323 -4.83 -14.51 -24.18
C ARG A 323 -4.95 -13.58 -22.97
N VAL A 324 -4.16 -13.82 -21.93
CA VAL A 324 -4.06 -12.96 -20.75
C VAL A 324 -2.78 -12.12 -20.86
N ILE A 325 -2.94 -10.80 -20.82
CA ILE A 325 -1.85 -9.83 -20.87
C ILE A 325 -1.70 -9.23 -19.47
N ILE A 326 -0.56 -9.49 -18.81
CA ILE A 326 -0.24 -8.91 -17.50
C ILE A 326 0.59 -7.64 -17.73
N SER A 327 -0.08 -6.51 -17.68
CA SER A 327 0.49 -5.18 -17.94
C SER A 327 0.87 -4.48 -16.64
N ALA A 328 1.70 -5.12 -15.84
CA ALA A 328 2.22 -4.61 -14.57
C ALA A 328 3.51 -5.36 -14.22
N SER A 329 4.41 -4.70 -13.48
CA SER A 329 5.53 -5.37 -12.79
C SER A 329 5.10 -5.74 -11.37
N ALA A 330 5.70 -6.77 -10.82
CA ALA A 330 5.48 -7.15 -9.42
C ALA A 330 5.93 -6.03 -8.48
N ILE A 331 5.07 -5.68 -7.54
CA ILE A 331 5.49 -4.93 -6.35
C ILE A 331 6.34 -5.89 -5.51
N PRO A 332 7.48 -5.45 -4.94
CA PRO A 332 8.29 -6.30 -4.09
C PRO A 332 7.47 -7.02 -3.01
N GLY A 333 7.62 -8.34 -2.92
CA GLY A 333 6.83 -9.21 -2.03
C GLY A 333 5.67 -9.95 -2.72
N ASN A 334 5.19 -9.51 -3.88
CA ASN A 334 4.05 -10.15 -4.57
C ASN A 334 4.46 -11.20 -5.62
N GLU A 335 5.75 -11.48 -5.80
CA GLU A 335 6.28 -12.36 -6.84
C GLU A 335 5.68 -13.78 -6.75
N ASN A 336 5.55 -14.33 -5.54
CA ASN A 336 4.99 -15.66 -5.33
C ASN A 336 3.49 -15.70 -5.64
N ALA A 337 2.74 -14.68 -5.23
CA ALA A 337 1.31 -14.59 -5.50
C ALA A 337 1.03 -14.51 -7.01
N ILE A 338 1.75 -13.66 -7.73
CA ILE A 338 1.68 -13.56 -9.19
C ILE A 338 2.07 -14.88 -9.84
N GLY A 339 3.18 -15.50 -9.38
CA GLY A 339 3.65 -16.79 -9.89
C GLY A 339 2.60 -17.88 -9.78
N ASN A 340 1.87 -17.95 -8.67
CA ASN A 340 0.78 -18.90 -8.46
C ASN A 340 -0.38 -18.66 -9.44
N VAL A 341 -0.80 -17.41 -9.63
CA VAL A 341 -1.84 -17.06 -10.60
C VAL A 341 -1.41 -17.45 -12.02
N VAL A 342 -0.18 -17.11 -12.41
CA VAL A 342 0.37 -17.45 -13.74
C VAL A 342 0.38 -18.96 -13.96
N ASN A 343 0.79 -19.75 -12.97
CA ASN A 343 0.77 -21.22 -13.06
C ASN A 343 -0.65 -21.76 -13.28
N GLU A 344 -1.66 -21.21 -12.59
CA GLU A 344 -3.05 -21.62 -12.80
C GLU A 344 -3.56 -21.24 -14.20
N LEU A 345 -3.17 -20.07 -14.73
CA LEU A 345 -3.49 -19.69 -16.11
C LEU A 345 -2.92 -20.69 -17.12
N TYR A 346 -1.66 -21.09 -16.99
CA TYR A 346 -1.05 -22.11 -17.85
C TYR A 346 -1.75 -23.48 -17.74
N ARG A 347 -2.14 -23.91 -16.52
CA ARG A 347 -2.92 -25.16 -16.33
C ARG A 347 -4.25 -25.17 -17.07
N LYS A 348 -4.83 -23.99 -17.30
CA LYS A 348 -6.07 -23.83 -18.08
C LYS A 348 -5.84 -23.75 -19.60
N GLY A 349 -4.61 -23.82 -20.06
CA GLY A 349 -4.27 -23.66 -21.47
C GLY A 349 -4.42 -22.23 -21.98
N VAL A 350 -4.29 -21.25 -21.09
CA VAL A 350 -4.32 -19.82 -21.41
C VAL A 350 -2.94 -19.38 -21.88
N GLU A 351 -2.88 -18.56 -22.92
CA GLU A 351 -1.65 -17.90 -23.39
C GLU A 351 -1.38 -16.68 -22.50
N VAL A 352 -0.29 -16.68 -21.74
CA VAL A 352 0.06 -15.59 -20.83
C VAL A 352 1.19 -14.76 -21.42
N MET A 353 0.95 -13.45 -21.57
CA MET A 353 1.92 -12.43 -22.00
C MET A 353 2.28 -11.53 -20.84
N ASN A 354 3.56 -11.32 -20.59
CA ASN A 354 4.06 -10.45 -19.52
C ASN A 354 5.24 -9.59 -20.00
N GLU A 355 5.83 -8.78 -19.12
CA GLU A 355 6.91 -7.87 -19.48
C GLU A 355 8.22 -8.53 -19.95
N ARG A 356 8.37 -9.86 -19.78
CA ARG A 356 9.52 -10.60 -20.33
C ARG A 356 9.39 -10.83 -21.84
N ASP A 357 8.16 -10.84 -22.34
CA ASP A 357 7.84 -11.09 -23.74
C ASP A 357 7.89 -9.81 -24.56
N LEU A 358 7.31 -8.73 -24.01
CA LEU A 358 7.19 -7.42 -24.65
C LEU A 358 7.24 -6.30 -23.60
N ALA A 359 7.46 -5.05 -24.04
CA ALA A 359 7.39 -3.88 -23.17
C ALA A 359 5.92 -3.60 -22.76
N LEU A 360 5.38 -4.38 -21.84
CA LEU A 360 4.00 -4.30 -21.37
C LEU A 360 3.82 -3.44 -20.13
N HIS A 361 4.91 -3.05 -19.49
CA HIS A 361 4.89 -2.17 -18.32
C HIS A 361 5.97 -1.11 -18.42
N VAL A 362 5.64 0.06 -17.89
CA VAL A 362 6.56 1.18 -17.68
C VAL A 362 6.31 1.71 -16.28
N SER A 363 7.38 1.93 -15.52
CA SER A 363 7.29 2.51 -14.18
C SER A 363 6.79 3.95 -14.22
N GLY A 364 6.13 4.38 -13.14
CA GLY A 364 5.78 5.77 -12.90
C GLY A 364 6.93 6.59 -12.29
N HIS A 365 8.01 5.94 -11.83
CA HIS A 365 9.08 6.57 -11.06
C HIS A 365 10.34 6.78 -11.89
N ALA A 366 11.08 7.84 -11.54
CA ALA A 366 12.30 8.28 -12.19
C ALA A 366 13.49 7.31 -11.96
N CYS A 367 14.19 6.97 -13.03
CA CYS A 367 15.50 6.31 -12.98
C CYS A 367 16.63 7.32 -12.68
N GLN A 368 17.88 6.84 -12.51
CA GLN A 368 19.00 7.65 -12.05
C GLN A 368 19.24 8.94 -12.84
N GLU A 369 19.14 8.90 -14.19
CA GLU A 369 19.43 10.08 -15.00
C GLU A 369 18.33 11.15 -14.86
N GLU A 370 17.09 10.75 -14.66
CA GLU A 370 15.98 11.66 -14.39
C GLU A 370 16.11 12.32 -13.02
N LEU A 371 16.51 11.55 -11.99
CA LEU A 371 16.80 12.07 -10.65
C LEU A 371 17.93 13.10 -10.70
N LYS A 372 19.01 12.83 -11.45
CA LYS A 372 20.11 13.78 -11.66
C LYS A 372 19.64 15.07 -12.34
N ILE A 373 18.75 14.98 -13.34
CA ILE A 373 18.20 16.16 -14.02
C ILE A 373 17.46 17.05 -13.02
N VAL A 374 16.54 16.48 -12.25
CA VAL A 374 15.78 17.24 -11.25
C VAL A 374 16.71 17.86 -10.20
N HIS A 375 17.67 17.11 -9.71
CA HIS A 375 18.65 17.61 -8.75
C HIS A 375 19.48 18.77 -9.33
N ALA A 376 19.93 18.66 -10.59
CA ALA A 376 20.69 19.69 -11.27
C ALA A 376 19.87 20.96 -11.58
N LEU A 377 18.57 20.83 -11.87
CA LEU A 377 17.67 21.97 -12.09
C LEU A 377 17.34 22.69 -10.78
N VAL A 378 16.99 21.94 -9.74
CA VAL A 378 16.57 22.47 -8.43
C VAL A 378 17.74 23.05 -7.63
N LYS A 379 18.95 22.52 -7.78
CA LYS A 379 20.17 22.96 -7.08
C LYS A 379 19.97 23.15 -5.57
N PRO A 380 19.46 22.17 -4.85
CA PRO A 380 19.07 22.33 -3.47
C PRO A 380 20.29 22.54 -2.57
N LYS A 381 20.13 23.34 -1.50
CA LYS A 381 21.16 23.46 -0.44
C LYS A 381 21.23 22.18 0.40
N PHE A 382 20.07 21.57 0.69
CA PHE A 382 19.96 20.31 1.41
C PHE A 382 19.14 19.30 0.62
N PHE A 383 19.46 18.03 0.81
CA PHE A 383 18.77 16.94 0.13
C PHE A 383 18.23 15.91 1.13
N VAL A 384 17.00 15.46 0.91
CA VAL A 384 16.32 14.43 1.69
C VAL A 384 15.73 13.40 0.73
N PRO A 385 16.32 12.22 0.58
CA PRO A 385 15.68 11.15 -0.18
C PRO A 385 14.42 10.66 0.56
N LEU A 386 13.31 10.53 -0.16
CA LEU A 386 12.01 10.05 0.34
C LEU A 386 11.54 8.84 -0.47
N HIS A 387 10.41 8.27 -0.04
CA HIS A 387 9.65 7.24 -0.75
C HIS A 387 10.52 6.08 -1.23
N GLY A 388 10.96 5.26 -0.29
CA GLY A 388 11.80 4.09 -0.59
C GLY A 388 12.30 3.37 0.65
N GLU A 389 12.72 2.13 0.44
CA GLU A 389 13.40 1.34 1.44
C GLU A 389 14.80 1.92 1.76
N GLN A 390 15.38 1.53 2.88
CA GLN A 390 16.68 2.04 3.34
C GLN A 390 17.78 1.94 2.27
N ARG A 391 17.81 0.84 1.49
CA ARG A 391 18.78 0.67 0.40
C ARG A 391 18.60 1.73 -0.69
N MET A 392 17.35 2.06 -1.03
CA MET A 392 17.04 3.07 -2.05
C MET A 392 17.42 4.47 -1.58
N LEU A 393 17.10 4.83 -0.32
CA LEU A 393 17.48 6.11 0.27
C LEU A 393 19.00 6.29 0.29
N GLN A 394 19.75 5.23 0.62
CA GLN A 394 21.23 5.25 0.63
C GLN A 394 21.82 5.41 -0.78
N ILE A 395 21.24 4.73 -1.77
CA ILE A 395 21.68 4.84 -3.17
C ILE A 395 21.41 6.25 -3.70
N HIS A 396 20.23 6.83 -3.38
CA HIS A 396 19.90 8.19 -3.79
C HIS A 396 20.83 9.22 -3.13
N ALA A 397 21.14 9.04 -1.86
CA ALA A 397 22.14 9.85 -1.17
C ALA A 397 23.55 9.72 -1.79
N LYS A 398 23.93 8.52 -2.25
CA LYS A 398 25.17 8.28 -2.97
C LYS A 398 25.17 9.03 -4.30
N LEU A 399 24.06 8.95 -5.06
CA LEU A 399 23.89 9.67 -6.32
C LEU A 399 24.06 11.19 -6.15
N ALA A 400 23.48 11.78 -5.10
CA ALA A 400 23.63 13.19 -4.80
C ALA A 400 25.10 13.58 -4.48
N ARG A 401 25.83 12.70 -3.76
CA ARG A 401 27.28 12.90 -3.51
C ARG A 401 28.10 12.84 -4.80
N GLU A 402 27.79 11.91 -5.69
CA GLU A 402 28.45 11.80 -7.01
C GLU A 402 28.21 13.04 -7.87
N MET A 403 27.09 13.75 -7.66
CA MET A 403 26.81 15.05 -8.28
C MET A 403 27.51 16.24 -7.57
N GLY A 404 28.30 15.99 -6.55
CA GLY A 404 29.10 17.00 -5.85
C GLY A 404 28.42 17.59 -4.60
N MET A 405 27.33 17.02 -4.10
CA MET A 405 26.71 17.48 -2.86
C MET A 405 27.52 17.02 -1.63
N GLU A 406 27.80 17.95 -0.74
CA GLU A 406 28.51 17.66 0.51
C GLU A 406 27.73 16.69 1.40
N PRO A 407 28.37 15.68 2.01
CA PRO A 407 27.68 14.66 2.81
C PRO A 407 26.85 15.23 3.98
N ASN A 408 27.27 16.33 4.59
CA ASN A 408 26.55 17.01 5.68
C ASN A 408 25.33 17.81 5.21
N HIS A 409 25.10 17.93 3.91
CA HIS A 409 23.91 18.52 3.31
C HIS A 409 22.88 17.47 2.91
N ILE A 410 23.16 16.17 3.08
CA ILE A 410 22.26 15.07 2.77
C ILE A 410 21.73 14.48 4.08
N LEU A 411 20.42 14.50 4.26
CA LEU A 411 19.76 13.98 5.46
C LEU A 411 18.99 12.70 5.11
N ILE A 412 19.52 11.56 5.51
CA ILE A 412 18.76 10.31 5.52
C ILE A 412 18.09 10.21 6.88
N SER A 413 16.78 10.17 6.90
CA SER A 413 15.96 10.23 8.12
C SER A 413 15.19 8.94 8.34
N ASP A 414 14.58 8.83 9.52
CA ASP A 414 13.66 7.75 9.89
C ASP A 414 12.26 8.31 10.16
N ILE A 415 11.27 7.43 10.16
CA ILE A 415 9.88 7.77 10.52
C ILE A 415 9.86 8.38 11.94
N GLY A 416 9.19 9.54 12.07
CA GLY A 416 9.09 10.27 13.32
C GLY A 416 10.32 11.09 13.72
N ARG A 417 11.41 11.02 12.97
CA ARG A 417 12.60 11.84 13.23
C ARG A 417 12.39 13.27 12.75
N VAL A 418 12.71 14.25 13.60
CA VAL A 418 12.55 15.67 13.26
C VAL A 418 13.79 16.18 12.54
N MET A 419 13.60 16.69 11.32
CA MET A 419 14.59 17.41 10.54
C MET A 419 14.38 18.92 10.76
N GLU A 420 15.32 19.61 11.39
CA GLU A 420 15.26 21.06 11.61
C GLU A 420 16.11 21.81 10.60
N PHE A 421 15.51 22.78 9.91
CA PHE A 421 16.16 23.62 8.92
C PHE A 421 16.22 25.08 9.35
N THR A 422 17.34 25.71 9.09
CA THR A 422 17.53 27.15 9.06
C THR A 422 18.00 27.56 7.67
N PRO A 423 18.07 28.84 7.30
CA PRO A 423 18.62 29.21 6.00
C PRO A 423 20.04 28.66 5.72
N ASN A 424 20.78 28.32 6.78
CA ASN A 424 22.21 27.94 6.66
C ASN A 424 22.55 26.56 7.23
N SER A 425 21.64 25.84 7.84
CA SER A 425 21.92 24.54 8.44
C SER A 425 20.72 23.63 8.43
N ALA A 426 20.97 22.34 8.33
CA ALA A 426 19.98 21.30 8.54
C ALA A 426 20.53 20.24 9.50
N LYS A 427 19.70 19.67 10.36
CA LYS A 427 20.09 18.62 11.31
C LYS A 427 18.92 17.77 11.75
N LEU A 428 19.23 16.51 12.00
CA LEU A 428 18.34 15.60 12.69
C LEU A 428 18.36 15.93 14.19
N THR A 429 17.18 16.08 14.77
CA THR A 429 17.03 16.44 16.19
C THR A 429 16.18 15.39 16.92
N GLY A 430 15.19 15.80 17.72
CA GLY A 430 14.30 14.90 18.47
C GLY A 430 13.46 13.94 17.62
N THR A 431 12.57 13.24 18.28
CA THR A 431 11.58 12.35 17.67
C THR A 431 10.18 12.72 18.12
N VAL A 432 9.19 12.41 17.31
CA VAL A 432 7.77 12.47 17.65
C VAL A 432 7.17 11.06 17.66
N THR A 433 6.01 10.88 18.27
CA THR A 433 5.25 9.63 18.18
C THR A 433 4.90 9.38 16.71
N ALA A 434 5.35 8.25 16.21
CA ALA A 434 5.14 7.79 14.84
C ALA A 434 5.26 6.27 14.80
N GLY A 435 4.84 5.66 13.71
CA GLY A 435 4.86 4.21 13.52
C GLY A 435 3.73 3.80 12.60
N GLN A 436 3.22 2.59 12.85
CA GLN A 436 2.14 2.03 12.04
C GLN A 436 0.93 1.69 12.92
N VAL A 437 -0.26 1.87 12.35
CA VAL A 437 -1.53 1.52 12.95
C VAL A 437 -2.22 0.52 12.01
N PHE A 438 -2.66 -0.60 12.55
CA PHE A 438 -3.31 -1.65 11.78
C PHE A 438 -4.81 -1.41 11.67
N VAL A 439 -5.35 -1.71 10.50
CA VAL A 439 -6.79 -1.71 10.22
C VAL A 439 -7.22 -3.13 9.92
N ASP A 440 -8.23 -3.61 10.65
CA ASP A 440 -8.84 -4.93 10.51
C ASP A 440 -10.35 -4.75 10.47
N GLY A 441 -10.97 -4.88 9.31
CA GLY A 441 -12.38 -4.59 9.10
C GLY A 441 -12.75 -3.16 9.51
N TYR A 442 -13.57 -3.01 10.54
CA TYR A 442 -13.96 -1.71 11.09
C TYR A 442 -13.04 -1.22 12.22
N GLY A 443 -12.16 -2.10 12.72
CA GLY A 443 -11.23 -1.80 13.81
C GLY A 443 -10.04 -0.99 13.29
N VAL A 444 -9.67 0.07 14.02
CA VAL A 444 -8.49 0.90 13.71
C VAL A 444 -7.64 1.01 14.98
N GLY A 445 -6.47 0.35 14.97
CA GLY A 445 -5.51 0.40 16.07
C GLY A 445 -5.86 -0.47 17.29
N ASP A 446 -6.88 -1.31 17.20
CA ASP A 446 -7.28 -2.29 18.23
C ASP A 446 -6.47 -3.59 18.12
N VAL A 447 -5.85 -3.86 16.99
CA VAL A 447 -4.91 -4.96 16.78
C VAL A 447 -3.48 -4.46 17.03
N GLY A 448 -2.85 -4.96 18.09
CA GLY A 448 -1.45 -4.67 18.41
C GLY A 448 -0.52 -5.84 18.15
N SER A 449 0.77 -5.68 18.48
CA SER A 449 1.82 -6.69 18.28
C SER A 449 1.52 -8.03 19.02
N VAL A 450 0.81 -7.98 20.14
CA VAL A 450 0.41 -9.17 20.89
C VAL A 450 -0.61 -9.98 20.09
N VAL A 451 -1.64 -9.32 19.56
CA VAL A 451 -2.68 -9.99 18.76
C VAL A 451 -2.10 -10.58 17.48
N LEU A 452 -1.21 -9.85 16.80
CA LEU A 452 -0.53 -10.36 15.60
C LEU A 452 0.35 -11.59 15.92
N ARG A 453 1.11 -11.53 17.00
CA ARG A 453 1.90 -12.69 17.46
C ARG A 453 1.02 -13.91 17.75
N ASP A 454 -0.13 -13.70 18.40
CA ASP A 454 -1.06 -14.77 18.70
C ASP A 454 -1.69 -15.34 17.42
N ARG A 455 -2.09 -14.49 16.46
CA ARG A 455 -2.58 -14.93 15.15
C ARG A 455 -1.53 -15.74 14.38
N ARG A 456 -0.27 -15.29 14.38
CA ARG A 456 0.85 -16.02 13.76
C ARG A 456 1.01 -17.39 14.41
N HIS A 457 1.08 -17.46 15.75
CA HIS A 457 1.20 -18.70 16.49
C HIS A 457 0.05 -19.68 16.18
N LEU A 458 -1.18 -19.17 16.11
CA LEU A 458 -2.35 -19.96 15.70
C LEU A 458 -2.23 -20.48 14.27
N ALA A 459 -1.70 -19.68 13.35
CA ALA A 459 -1.54 -20.05 11.94
C ALA A 459 -0.44 -21.10 11.73
N GLU A 460 0.67 -21.03 12.48
CA GLU A 460 1.82 -21.93 12.36
C GLU A 460 1.57 -23.30 13.00
N ASP A 461 1.12 -23.32 14.25
CA ASP A 461 1.06 -24.55 15.07
C ASP A 461 -0.35 -24.95 15.52
N GLY A 462 -1.35 -24.09 15.28
CA GLY A 462 -2.73 -24.34 15.70
C GLY A 462 -2.96 -24.15 17.20
N MET A 463 -4.08 -24.70 17.70
CA MET A 463 -4.46 -24.55 19.10
C MET A 463 -4.97 -25.85 19.73
N ILE A 464 -4.80 -25.93 21.04
CA ILE A 464 -5.35 -26.97 21.90
C ILE A 464 -6.13 -26.31 23.04
N VAL A 465 -7.39 -26.66 23.18
CA VAL A 465 -8.22 -26.26 24.32
C VAL A 465 -8.29 -27.46 25.28
N VAL A 466 -8.01 -27.21 26.56
CA VAL A 466 -8.12 -28.19 27.63
C VAL A 466 -9.27 -27.77 28.53
N ALA A 467 -10.42 -28.40 28.36
CA ALA A 467 -11.63 -28.09 29.14
C ALA A 467 -11.78 -29.04 30.34
N LEU A 468 -11.98 -28.49 31.53
CA LEU A 468 -12.17 -29.28 32.74
C LEU A 468 -13.07 -28.56 33.76
N SER A 469 -13.68 -29.32 34.64
CA SER A 469 -14.48 -28.79 35.76
C SER A 469 -13.81 -29.14 37.11
N MET A 470 -13.72 -28.11 37.96
CA MET A 470 -13.12 -28.23 39.30
C MET A 470 -14.13 -27.87 40.37
N SER A 471 -14.08 -28.57 41.48
CA SER A 471 -14.92 -28.26 42.63
C SER A 471 -14.49 -26.97 43.33
N ALA A 472 -15.45 -26.07 43.56
CA ALA A 472 -15.22 -24.83 44.32
C ALA A 472 -14.91 -25.09 45.81
N GLU A 473 -15.39 -26.21 46.35
CA GLU A 473 -15.25 -26.52 47.78
C GLU A 473 -13.87 -27.08 48.16
N ASN A 474 -13.34 -27.99 47.34
CA ASN A 474 -12.12 -28.73 47.68
C ASN A 474 -11.01 -28.69 46.61
N GLY A 475 -11.25 -28.02 45.49
CA GLY A 475 -10.29 -27.89 44.39
C GLY A 475 -10.01 -29.21 43.64
N GLU A 476 -10.87 -30.21 43.75
CA GLU A 476 -10.72 -31.48 43.04
C GLU A 476 -11.26 -31.43 41.62
N LEU A 477 -10.67 -32.25 40.73
CA LEU A 477 -11.14 -32.42 39.36
C LEU A 477 -12.46 -33.21 39.38
N VAL A 478 -13.55 -32.57 38.90
CA VAL A 478 -14.89 -33.17 38.84
C VAL A 478 -15.15 -33.82 37.48
N SER A 479 -14.70 -33.19 36.39
CA SER A 479 -14.89 -33.70 35.03
C SER A 479 -13.81 -33.22 34.08
N GLY A 480 -13.49 -33.98 33.05
CA GLY A 480 -12.42 -33.73 32.09
C GLY A 480 -11.07 -34.31 32.54
N PRO A 481 -9.92 -33.79 32.08
CA PRO A 481 -9.78 -32.79 31.01
C PRO A 481 -10.15 -33.31 29.61
N ASP A 482 -10.95 -32.55 28.91
CA ASP A 482 -11.27 -32.81 27.50
C ASP A 482 -10.33 -32.03 26.59
N ILE A 483 -9.74 -32.71 25.61
CA ILE A 483 -8.76 -32.12 24.70
C ILE A 483 -9.44 -31.85 23.34
N ILE A 484 -9.51 -30.59 22.97
CA ILE A 484 -10.04 -30.15 21.68
C ILE A 484 -8.93 -29.46 20.90
N THR A 485 -8.71 -29.85 19.63
CA THR A 485 -7.68 -29.26 18.79
C THR A 485 -8.25 -28.63 17.53
N ARG A 486 -7.59 -27.54 17.05
CA ARG A 486 -7.86 -26.94 15.75
C ARG A 486 -6.54 -26.51 15.12
N GLY A 487 -6.33 -26.89 13.84
CA GLY A 487 -5.13 -26.53 13.08
C GLY A 487 -3.83 -27.23 13.56
N PHE A 488 -3.86 -28.09 14.58
CA PHE A 488 -2.67 -28.77 15.11
C PHE A 488 -2.49 -30.17 14.53
N VAL A 489 -3.46 -31.07 14.68
CA VAL A 489 -3.42 -32.45 14.18
C VAL A 489 -4.76 -32.87 13.60
N TYR A 490 -4.72 -33.88 12.70
CA TYR A 490 -5.93 -34.52 12.21
C TYR A 490 -6.47 -35.50 13.26
N VAL A 491 -7.59 -35.13 13.90
CA VAL A 491 -8.12 -35.78 15.08
C VAL A 491 -8.34 -37.29 14.89
N LYS A 492 -8.88 -37.72 13.73
CA LYS A 492 -9.19 -39.13 13.43
C LYS A 492 -7.95 -40.04 13.38
N GLU A 493 -6.77 -39.49 13.15
CA GLU A 493 -5.51 -40.26 13.09
C GLU A 493 -4.62 -40.05 14.32
N SER A 494 -5.10 -39.28 15.30
CA SER A 494 -4.30 -38.84 16.45
C SER A 494 -4.92 -39.15 17.80
N GLU A 495 -5.85 -40.10 17.88
CA GLU A 495 -6.53 -40.47 19.13
C GLU A 495 -5.56 -40.86 20.24
N GLY A 496 -4.49 -41.59 19.92
CA GLY A 496 -3.44 -41.93 20.88
C GLY A 496 -2.72 -40.73 21.47
N LEU A 497 -2.41 -39.72 20.62
CA LEU A 497 -1.78 -38.50 21.11
C LEU A 497 -2.73 -37.69 22.01
N LEU A 498 -4.02 -37.63 21.66
CA LEU A 498 -5.01 -36.90 22.45
C LEU A 498 -5.19 -37.54 23.84
N GLU A 499 -5.15 -38.88 23.93
CA GLU A 499 -5.21 -39.61 25.22
C GLU A 499 -3.97 -39.36 26.07
N GLU A 500 -2.77 -39.35 25.45
CA GLU A 500 -1.53 -39.01 26.16
C GLU A 500 -1.58 -37.53 26.67
N LEU A 501 -2.08 -36.59 25.90
CA LEU A 501 -2.25 -35.20 26.33
C LEU A 501 -3.23 -35.07 27.49
N ARG A 502 -4.31 -35.88 27.48
CA ARG A 502 -5.26 -35.94 28.59
C ARG A 502 -4.56 -36.41 29.87
N GLN A 503 -3.75 -37.45 29.77
CA GLN A 503 -2.98 -37.99 30.91
C GLN A 503 -1.99 -36.97 31.47
N VAL A 504 -1.22 -36.29 30.59
CA VAL A 504 -0.29 -35.21 30.99
C VAL A 504 -1.03 -34.06 31.68
N ALA A 505 -2.22 -33.69 31.19
CA ALA A 505 -3.01 -32.65 31.83
C ALA A 505 -3.52 -33.04 33.22
N VAL A 506 -3.92 -34.32 33.42
CA VAL A 506 -4.30 -34.86 34.74
C VAL A 506 -3.11 -34.82 35.69
N GLU A 507 -1.94 -35.28 35.26
CA GLU A 507 -0.71 -35.26 36.06
C GLU A 507 -0.32 -33.82 36.45
N ALA A 508 -0.40 -32.87 35.51
CA ALA A 508 -0.14 -31.47 35.78
C ALA A 508 -1.04 -30.89 36.89
N ILE A 509 -2.33 -31.26 36.89
CA ILE A 509 -3.29 -30.83 37.92
C ILE A 509 -2.92 -31.39 39.27
N GLN A 510 -2.52 -32.69 39.36
CA GLN A 510 -2.16 -33.37 40.61
C GLN A 510 -0.89 -32.80 41.25
N HIS A 511 0.01 -32.23 40.46
CA HIS A 511 1.25 -31.62 40.98
C HIS A 511 1.04 -30.24 41.62
N VAL A 512 -0.10 -29.60 41.42
CA VAL A 512 -0.42 -28.30 42.02
C VAL A 512 -1.07 -28.50 43.39
N ASP A 513 -0.48 -27.94 44.44
CA ASP A 513 -1.06 -28.00 45.80
C ASP A 513 -2.25 -27.01 45.90
N THR A 514 -3.46 -27.55 45.74
CA THR A 514 -4.72 -26.80 45.77
C THR A 514 -5.27 -26.59 47.20
N ARG A 515 -4.65 -27.14 48.23
CA ARG A 515 -5.18 -27.14 49.63
C ARG A 515 -5.19 -25.77 50.32
N TYR A 516 -4.49 -24.78 49.77
CA TYR A 516 -4.33 -23.45 50.38
C TYR A 516 -4.73 -22.26 49.48
N SER A 517 -5.12 -22.50 48.24
CA SER A 517 -5.49 -21.42 47.32
C SER A 517 -6.34 -21.97 46.19
N THR A 518 -7.50 -21.37 45.99
CA THR A 518 -8.33 -21.52 44.77
C THR A 518 -7.75 -20.71 43.60
N ASP A 519 -6.43 -20.57 43.51
CA ASP A 519 -5.78 -19.86 42.41
C ASP A 519 -5.74 -20.77 41.15
N TRP A 520 -6.81 -20.70 40.39
CA TRP A 520 -6.91 -21.39 39.11
C TRP A 520 -5.79 -20.99 38.12
N SER A 521 -5.08 -19.88 38.35
CA SER A 521 -3.94 -19.44 37.52
C SER A 521 -2.77 -20.40 37.62
N ALA A 522 -2.51 -20.96 38.80
CA ALA A 522 -1.45 -21.96 39.01
C ALA A 522 -1.73 -23.25 38.22
N ILE A 523 -2.97 -23.74 38.27
CA ILE A 523 -3.39 -24.94 37.52
C ILE A 523 -3.31 -24.70 36.03
N LYS A 524 -3.81 -23.56 35.54
CA LYS A 524 -3.69 -23.18 34.11
C LYS A 524 -2.22 -23.11 33.68
N GLY A 525 -1.36 -22.55 34.53
CA GLY A 525 0.08 -22.47 34.28
C GLY A 525 0.76 -23.84 34.19
N ALA A 526 0.45 -24.76 35.11
CA ALA A 526 0.97 -26.11 35.12
C ALA A 526 0.53 -26.90 33.88
N ILE A 527 -0.78 -26.92 33.56
CA ILE A 527 -1.30 -27.59 32.37
C ILE A 527 -0.61 -27.05 31.09
N LYS A 528 -0.49 -25.75 30.98
CA LYS A 528 0.17 -25.10 29.81
C LYS A 528 1.65 -25.50 29.73
N GLY A 529 2.37 -25.47 30.84
CA GLY A 529 3.80 -25.80 30.91
C GLY A 529 4.08 -27.23 30.51
N ASP A 530 3.40 -28.18 31.17
CA ASP A 530 3.64 -29.63 31.01
C ASP A 530 3.21 -30.09 29.61
N LEU A 531 2.04 -29.66 29.11
CA LEU A 531 1.61 -29.98 27.77
C LEU A 531 2.53 -29.36 26.68
N SER A 532 2.98 -28.12 26.85
CA SER A 532 3.93 -27.50 25.92
C SER A 532 5.25 -28.28 25.88
N GLY A 533 5.79 -28.66 27.06
CA GLY A 533 7.01 -29.44 27.17
C GLY A 533 6.88 -30.82 26.52
N TYR A 534 5.77 -31.52 26.79
CA TYR A 534 5.47 -32.81 26.21
C TYR A 534 5.35 -32.76 24.68
N LEU A 535 4.51 -31.84 24.18
CA LEU A 535 4.28 -31.67 22.75
C LEU A 535 5.56 -31.34 22.00
N TYR A 536 6.34 -30.40 22.48
CA TYR A 536 7.60 -30.04 21.84
C TYR A 536 8.59 -31.19 21.78
N LYS A 537 8.69 -32.00 22.86
CA LYS A 537 9.53 -33.22 22.87
C LYS A 537 9.07 -34.23 21.82
N LYS A 538 7.76 -34.45 21.71
CA LYS A 538 7.17 -35.49 20.86
C LYS A 538 7.01 -35.09 19.41
N THR A 539 6.59 -33.82 19.13
CA THR A 539 6.18 -33.38 17.81
C THR A 539 7.06 -32.27 17.20
N LYS A 540 7.91 -31.64 18.05
CA LYS A 540 8.64 -30.41 17.70
C LYS A 540 7.74 -29.24 17.30
N ARG A 541 6.46 -29.27 17.67
CA ARG A 541 5.48 -28.22 17.48
C ARG A 541 5.10 -27.60 18.82
N SER A 542 4.65 -26.33 18.77
CA SER A 542 4.31 -25.54 19.96
C SER A 542 2.91 -24.91 19.82
N PRO A 543 1.82 -25.69 19.71
CA PRO A 543 0.49 -25.13 19.55
C PRO A 543 0.10 -24.23 20.73
N MET A 544 -0.79 -23.27 20.48
CA MET A 544 -1.35 -22.44 21.54
C MET A 544 -2.22 -23.29 22.48
N ILE A 545 -1.87 -23.37 23.76
CA ILE A 545 -2.62 -24.14 24.74
C ILE A 545 -3.49 -23.20 25.57
N LEU A 546 -4.80 -23.47 25.58
CA LEU A 546 -5.82 -22.70 26.29
C LEU A 546 -6.55 -23.57 27.32
N PRO A 547 -6.12 -23.56 28.60
CA PRO A 547 -6.87 -24.24 29.67
C PRO A 547 -8.13 -23.42 30.02
N VAL A 548 -9.28 -24.10 29.97
CA VAL A 548 -10.60 -23.60 30.36
C VAL A 548 -11.08 -24.37 31.58
N ILE A 549 -11.11 -23.69 32.73
CA ILE A 549 -11.58 -24.29 34.00
C ILE A 549 -12.97 -23.75 34.30
N MET A 550 -13.91 -24.65 34.48
CA MET A 550 -15.26 -24.35 34.96
C MET A 550 -15.35 -24.71 36.43
N GLU A 551 -15.81 -23.79 37.25
CA GLU A 551 -16.03 -24.00 38.69
C GLU A 551 -17.44 -24.53 38.91
N VAL A 552 -17.57 -25.62 39.63
CA VAL A 552 -18.82 -26.34 39.93
C VAL A 552 -18.94 -26.66 41.39
#